data_4fc8cc27e3f2a760e98e454ff0bb49a7
#
_entry.id   4fc8cc27e3f2a760e98e454ff0bb49a7
#
_cell.length_a   1.000
_cell.length_b   1.000
_cell.length_c   1.000
_cell.angle_alpha   90.00
_cell.angle_beta   90.00
_cell.angle_gamma   90.00
#
_symmetry.space_group_name_H-M   'P 1'
#
loop_
_entity.id
_entity.type
_entity.pdbx_description
1 polymer ?
#
loop_
_entity_poly.entity_id
_entity_poly.type
_entity_poly.pdbx_seq_one_letter_code
_entity_poly.pdbx_strand_id
1 'polypeptide(L)'
;MIIADLSQIAGRTYPARRRTQNLVGGASPIQAANFSMGYVTLEPNGGQVPWHNQEQEEIYFIVEGAGEMCLGEERAAVRAGQAIYIPHRVFHQLTNTGAAPMRMIYCYGPAGDVAHWRQELDGTLPRAGVEAPPLPAGAWPQSAEKP
;
A
#
# COMPACT_ATOMS: atom_id res chain seq x y z
N MET A 1 -24.44 2.13 -16.48
CA MET A 1 -23.55 2.79 -15.49
C MET A 1 -23.08 1.71 -14.52
N ILE A 2 -21.78 1.65 -14.23
CA ILE A 2 -21.19 0.70 -13.26
C ILE A 2 -20.72 1.52 -12.07
N ILE A 3 -21.14 1.14 -10.87
CA ILE A 3 -20.79 1.84 -9.62
C ILE A 3 -20.22 0.81 -8.65
N ALA A 4 -19.06 1.10 -8.09
CA ALA A 4 -18.49 0.37 -6.98
C ALA A 4 -18.73 1.17 -5.70
N ASP A 5 -19.34 0.54 -4.71
CA ASP A 5 -19.65 1.18 -3.42
C ASP A 5 -18.73 0.62 -2.34
N LEU A 6 -17.92 1.48 -1.77
CA LEU A 6 -16.95 1.10 -0.74
C LEU A 6 -17.62 0.39 0.46
N SER A 7 -18.83 0.80 0.81
CA SER A 7 -19.59 0.17 1.91
C SER A 7 -20.01 -1.27 1.65
N GLN A 8 -20.02 -1.68 0.38
CA GLN A 8 -20.39 -3.02 -0.07
C GLN A 8 -19.18 -3.91 -0.37
N ILE A 9 -17.99 -3.38 -0.28
CA ILE A 9 -16.74 -4.09 -0.57
C ILE A 9 -16.08 -4.49 0.75
N ALA A 10 -16.14 -5.77 1.10
CA ALA A 10 -15.54 -6.27 2.34
C ALA A 10 -14.01 -6.08 2.36
N GLY A 11 -13.38 -6.29 1.23
CA GLY A 11 -11.93 -6.23 1.10
C GLY A 11 -11.22 -7.40 1.79
N ARG A 12 -9.92 -7.25 1.96
CA ARG A 12 -9.06 -8.25 2.58
C ARG A 12 -8.15 -7.59 3.62
N THR A 13 -8.01 -8.26 4.77
CA THR A 13 -7.05 -7.90 5.81
C THR A 13 -5.75 -8.67 5.63
N TYR A 14 -4.63 -8.00 5.83
CA TYR A 14 -3.28 -8.53 5.64
C TYR A 14 -2.50 -8.56 6.96
N PRO A 15 -1.45 -9.41 7.05
CA PRO A 15 -0.64 -9.55 8.27
C PRO A 15 -0.04 -8.24 8.78
N ALA A 16 0.37 -7.34 7.88
CA ALA A 16 0.89 -6.01 8.25
C ALA A 16 -0.19 -5.05 8.78
N ARG A 17 -1.30 -5.56 9.25
CA ARG A 17 -2.42 -4.80 9.82
C ARG A 17 -2.96 -3.76 8.85
N ARG A 18 -3.22 -4.22 7.64
CA ARG A 18 -3.77 -3.45 6.54
C ARG A 18 -5.06 -4.10 6.05
N ARG A 19 -6.07 -3.31 5.75
CA ARG A 19 -7.25 -3.72 4.98
C ARG A 19 -7.25 -3.02 3.63
N THR A 20 -7.43 -3.78 2.56
CA THR A 20 -7.52 -3.26 1.20
C THR A 20 -8.88 -3.57 0.60
N GLN A 21 -9.53 -2.57 0.02
CA GLN A 21 -10.82 -2.67 -0.65
C GLN A 21 -10.64 -2.18 -2.09
N ASN A 22 -10.74 -3.08 -3.08
CA ASN A 22 -10.55 -2.74 -4.48
C ASN A 22 -11.80 -2.05 -5.05
N LEU A 23 -11.65 -0.84 -5.55
CA LEU A 23 -12.71 -0.07 -6.20
C LEU A 23 -12.70 -0.27 -7.72
N VAL A 24 -11.52 -0.43 -8.31
CA VAL A 24 -11.31 -0.76 -9.72
C VAL A 24 -10.30 -1.90 -9.80
N GLY A 25 -10.69 -2.98 -10.43
CA GLY A 25 -9.89 -4.21 -10.50
C GLY A 25 -10.22 -5.20 -9.38
N GLY A 26 -9.48 -6.29 -9.30
CA GLY A 26 -9.75 -7.37 -8.35
C GLY A 26 -11.18 -7.90 -8.48
N ALA A 27 -11.90 -8.02 -7.37
CA ALA A 27 -13.28 -8.47 -7.32
C ALA A 27 -14.31 -7.32 -7.46
N SER A 28 -13.88 -6.11 -7.76
CA SER A 28 -14.79 -4.97 -7.98
C SER A 28 -15.66 -5.18 -9.22
N PRO A 29 -16.89 -4.64 -9.23
CA PRO A 29 -17.68 -4.60 -10.47
C PRO A 29 -17.06 -3.74 -11.57
N ILE A 30 -16.14 -2.83 -11.23
CA ILE A 30 -15.43 -2.00 -12.21
C ILE A 30 -14.11 -2.68 -12.59
N GLN A 31 -13.97 -2.94 -13.90
CA GLN A 31 -12.75 -3.47 -14.49
C GLN A 31 -12.25 -2.48 -15.55
N ALA A 32 -11.11 -1.86 -15.32
CA ALA A 32 -10.49 -0.91 -16.26
C ALA A 32 -9.23 -1.53 -16.88
N ALA A 33 -8.93 -1.16 -18.13
CA ALA A 33 -7.77 -1.68 -18.84
C ALA A 33 -6.47 -0.98 -18.45
N ASN A 34 -6.53 0.30 -18.08
CA ASN A 34 -5.34 1.14 -17.94
C ASN A 34 -4.95 1.45 -16.49
N PHE A 35 -5.81 1.15 -15.53
CA PHE A 35 -5.51 1.42 -14.12
C PHE A 35 -6.28 0.48 -13.18
N SER A 36 -5.78 0.36 -11.97
CA SER A 36 -6.46 -0.24 -10.83
C SER A 36 -6.46 0.78 -9.68
N MET A 37 -7.49 0.73 -8.85
CA MET A 37 -7.67 1.69 -7.78
C MET A 37 -8.32 1.02 -6.57
N GLY A 38 -7.91 1.41 -5.38
CA GLY A 38 -8.50 0.89 -4.16
C GLY A 38 -8.34 1.82 -2.97
N TYR A 39 -8.98 1.41 -1.90
CA TYR A 39 -9.01 2.11 -0.63
C TYR A 39 -8.33 1.25 0.43
N VAL A 40 -7.43 1.85 1.18
CA VAL A 40 -6.62 1.14 2.17
C VAL A 40 -6.76 1.79 3.53
N THR A 41 -6.96 0.95 4.55
CA THR A 41 -6.93 1.35 5.95
C THR A 41 -5.72 0.69 6.61
N LEU A 42 -4.87 1.50 7.22
CA LEU A 42 -3.74 1.07 8.03
C LEU A 42 -4.05 1.27 9.50
N GLU A 43 -3.91 0.21 10.29
CA GLU A 43 -4.11 0.27 11.73
C GLU A 43 -3.09 1.19 12.41
N PRO A 44 -3.42 1.77 13.58
CA PRO A 44 -2.49 2.62 14.31
C PRO A 44 -1.19 1.90 14.69
N ASN A 45 -0.15 2.68 14.91
CA ASN A 45 1.11 2.24 15.49
C ASN A 45 1.78 1.10 14.70
N GLY A 46 1.96 1.31 13.40
CA GLY A 46 2.76 0.42 12.55
C GLY A 46 2.00 -0.39 11.51
N GLY A 47 0.69 -0.19 11.32
CA GLY A 47 -0.01 -0.77 10.17
C GLY A 47 0.65 -0.30 8.87
N GLN A 48 0.87 -1.21 7.90
CA GLN A 48 1.72 -0.93 6.75
C GLN A 48 1.16 -1.42 5.42
N VAL A 49 1.52 -0.69 4.36
CA VAL A 49 1.86 -1.30 3.09
C VAL A 49 3.36 -1.58 3.18
N PRO A 50 3.79 -2.84 3.34
CA PRO A 50 5.17 -3.16 3.66
C PRO A 50 6.11 -2.94 2.48
N TRP A 51 7.42 -2.94 2.76
CA TRP A 51 8.48 -2.70 1.76
C TRP A 51 8.37 -3.66 0.58
N HIS A 52 8.10 -3.13 -0.61
CA HIS A 52 7.92 -3.88 -1.84
C HIS A 52 8.14 -3.00 -3.06
N ASN A 53 8.20 -3.60 -4.23
CA ASN A 53 8.14 -2.90 -5.51
C ASN A 53 7.17 -3.60 -6.46
N GLN A 54 6.86 -2.94 -7.56
CA GLN A 54 5.99 -3.45 -8.62
C GLN A 54 6.36 -2.82 -9.97
N GLU A 55 5.90 -3.43 -11.05
CA GLU A 55 6.15 -2.92 -12.40
C GLU A 55 5.34 -1.66 -12.73
N GLN A 56 4.16 -1.53 -12.14
CA GLN A 56 3.26 -0.41 -12.38
C GLN A 56 3.77 0.87 -11.68
N GLU A 57 3.53 1.97 -12.31
CA GLU A 57 3.60 3.30 -11.74
C GLU A 57 2.37 3.52 -10.85
N GLU A 58 2.51 4.21 -9.73
CA GLU A 58 1.47 4.29 -8.70
C GLU A 58 1.41 5.67 -8.04
N ILE A 59 0.23 6.01 -7.54
CA ILE A 59 0.02 7.15 -6.64
C ILE A 59 -0.65 6.65 -5.36
N TYR A 60 -0.19 7.14 -4.21
CA TYR A 60 -0.93 7.13 -2.96
C TYR A 60 -1.47 8.54 -2.69
N PHE A 61 -2.76 8.63 -2.37
CA PHE A 61 -3.36 9.84 -1.87
C PHE A 61 -3.85 9.61 -0.44
N ILE A 62 -3.32 10.37 0.52
CA ILE A 62 -3.67 10.23 1.94
C ILE A 62 -4.98 10.95 2.18
N VAL A 63 -6.01 10.21 2.55
CA VAL A 63 -7.36 10.72 2.82
C VAL A 63 -7.47 11.17 4.27
N GLU A 64 -6.90 10.40 5.20
CA GLU A 64 -7.01 10.62 6.64
C GLU A 64 -5.77 10.09 7.35
N GLY A 65 -5.38 10.80 8.40
CA GLY A 65 -4.26 10.39 9.24
C GLY A 65 -2.91 10.92 8.77
N ALA A 66 -1.87 10.40 9.38
CA ALA A 66 -0.48 10.75 9.10
C ALA A 66 0.43 9.55 9.31
N GLY A 67 1.55 9.52 8.60
CA GLY A 67 2.47 8.40 8.68
C GLY A 67 3.83 8.73 8.08
N GLU A 68 4.56 7.67 7.77
CA GLU A 68 5.88 7.73 7.15
C GLU A 68 5.84 7.04 5.80
N MET A 69 6.34 7.71 4.78
CA MET A 69 6.59 7.14 3.46
C MET A 69 8.08 6.94 3.25
N CYS A 70 8.44 5.73 2.85
CA CYS A 70 9.77 5.41 2.32
C CYS A 70 9.67 5.11 0.83
N LEU A 71 10.53 5.69 0.03
CA LEU A 71 10.58 5.54 -1.42
C LEU A 71 12.04 5.51 -1.88
N GLY A 72 12.52 4.35 -2.29
CA GLY A 72 13.94 4.17 -2.56
C GLY A 72 14.79 4.53 -1.34
N GLU A 73 15.68 5.49 -1.48
CA GLU A 73 16.53 5.97 -0.39
C GLU A 73 15.92 7.13 0.40
N GLU A 74 14.76 7.61 -0.01
CA GLU A 74 14.08 8.76 0.61
C GLU A 74 13.08 8.33 1.69
N ARG A 75 12.95 9.20 2.70
CA ARG A 75 11.99 9.04 3.77
C ARG A 75 11.35 10.38 4.11
N ALA A 76 10.03 10.42 4.24
CA ALA A 76 9.30 11.63 4.58
C ALA A 76 8.09 11.33 5.48
N ALA A 77 7.77 12.28 6.34
CA ALA A 77 6.47 12.30 6.99
C ALA A 77 5.39 12.72 5.97
N VAL A 78 4.27 12.03 5.97
CA VAL A 78 3.14 12.29 5.08
C VAL A 78 1.85 12.43 5.87
N ARG A 79 0.88 13.16 5.34
CA ARG A 79 -0.39 13.45 6.01
C ARG A 79 -1.56 13.60 5.04
N ALA A 80 -2.76 13.65 5.56
CA ALA A 80 -3.98 13.88 4.79
C ALA A 80 -3.86 15.05 3.82
N GLY A 81 -4.36 14.88 2.61
CA GLY A 81 -4.32 15.85 1.53
C GLY A 81 -3.08 15.78 0.64
N GLN A 82 -2.13 14.89 0.93
CA GLN A 82 -0.92 14.73 0.12
C GLN A 82 -1.02 13.53 -0.81
N ALA A 83 -0.51 13.71 -2.03
CA ALA A 83 -0.29 12.65 -3.00
C ALA A 83 1.20 12.32 -3.08
N ILE A 84 1.52 11.04 -3.15
CA ILE A 84 2.88 10.54 -3.29
C ILE A 84 2.98 9.78 -4.61
N TYR A 85 3.88 10.24 -5.49
CA TYR A 85 4.18 9.54 -6.74
C TYR A 85 5.22 8.45 -6.51
N ILE A 86 4.91 7.25 -7.00
CA ILE A 86 5.77 6.07 -6.89
C ILE A 86 6.12 5.62 -8.30
N PRO A 87 7.37 5.85 -8.75
CA PRO A 87 7.82 5.36 -10.05
C PRO A 87 7.80 3.83 -10.13
N HIS A 88 7.69 3.28 -11.32
CA HIS A 88 7.74 1.85 -11.53
C HIS A 88 9.04 1.25 -10.95
N ARG A 89 8.95 0.04 -10.40
CA ARG A 89 10.06 -0.76 -9.82
C ARG A 89 10.76 -0.17 -8.60
N VAL A 90 10.39 1.02 -8.14
CA VAL A 90 11.01 1.62 -6.95
C VAL A 90 10.39 1.01 -5.69
N PHE A 91 11.24 0.49 -4.81
CA PHE A 91 10.80 -0.03 -3.52
C PHE A 91 10.20 1.08 -2.66
N HIS A 92 9.08 0.77 -2.02
CA HIS A 92 8.37 1.73 -1.20
C HIS A 92 7.63 1.05 -0.04
N GLN A 93 7.39 1.82 1.01
CA GLN A 93 6.65 1.41 2.20
C GLN A 93 5.87 2.62 2.75
N LEU A 94 4.62 2.40 3.12
CA LEU A 94 3.82 3.37 3.85
C LEU A 94 3.48 2.80 5.22
N THR A 95 3.81 3.54 6.28
CA THR A 95 3.55 3.13 7.67
C THR A 95 2.67 4.16 8.36
N ASN A 96 1.61 3.69 9.01
CA ASN A 96 0.86 4.51 9.94
C ASN A 96 1.63 4.64 11.26
N THR A 97 2.21 5.78 11.52
CA THR A 97 2.99 6.06 12.74
C THR A 97 2.15 6.74 13.83
N GLY A 98 0.88 7.02 13.54
CA GLY A 98 -0.03 7.68 14.47
C GLY A 98 -0.82 6.73 15.36
N ALA A 99 -1.60 7.30 16.27
CA ALA A 99 -2.46 6.57 17.21
C ALA A 99 -3.91 6.38 16.72
N ALA A 100 -4.23 6.86 15.52
CA ALA A 100 -5.53 6.70 14.86
C ALA A 100 -5.36 5.98 13.52
N PRO A 101 -6.42 5.37 12.96
CA PRO A 101 -6.35 4.76 11.64
C PRO A 101 -5.92 5.75 10.56
N MET A 102 -5.12 5.27 9.61
CA MET A 102 -4.73 6.03 8.44
C MET A 102 -5.44 5.45 7.22
N ARG A 103 -5.96 6.32 6.36
CA ARG A 103 -6.68 5.91 5.15
C ARG A 103 -6.07 6.56 3.94
N MET A 104 -5.90 5.77 2.90
CA MET A 104 -5.36 6.26 1.64
C MET A 104 -6.04 5.58 0.45
N ILE A 105 -5.96 6.23 -0.70
CA ILE A 105 -6.34 5.68 -2.00
C ILE A 105 -5.06 5.37 -2.75
N TYR A 106 -4.97 4.17 -3.35
CA TYR A 106 -3.97 3.89 -4.35
C TYR A 106 -4.59 3.88 -5.75
N CYS A 107 -3.82 4.31 -6.73
CA CYS A 107 -4.12 4.12 -8.13
C CYS A 107 -2.82 3.74 -8.85
N TYR A 108 -2.82 2.65 -9.59
CA TYR A 108 -1.66 2.25 -10.37
C TYR A 108 -2.05 1.88 -11.80
N GLY A 109 -1.14 2.03 -12.71
CA GLY A 109 -1.29 1.68 -14.12
C GLY A 109 -0.01 1.14 -14.74
N PRO A 110 -0.17 0.30 -15.78
CA PRO A 110 -1.41 -0.27 -16.30
C PRO A 110 -2.16 -1.14 -15.29
N ALA A 111 -3.42 -1.45 -15.58
CA ALA A 111 -4.19 -2.39 -14.77
C ALA A 111 -3.54 -3.76 -14.74
N GLY A 112 -3.84 -4.52 -13.73
CA GLY A 112 -3.33 -5.88 -13.58
C GLY A 112 -3.03 -6.21 -12.14
N ASP A 113 -2.45 -7.37 -11.94
CA ASP A 113 -2.15 -7.88 -10.64
C ASP A 113 -0.73 -7.47 -10.20
N VAL A 114 -0.56 -7.28 -8.91
CA VAL A 114 0.73 -7.06 -8.26
C VAL A 114 1.00 -8.19 -7.28
N ALA A 115 2.22 -8.70 -7.28
CA ALA A 115 2.54 -9.94 -6.55
C ALA A 115 2.68 -9.73 -5.03
N HIS A 116 2.95 -8.52 -4.57
CA HIS A 116 3.34 -8.28 -3.18
C HIS A 116 2.29 -8.72 -2.14
N TRP A 117 1.01 -8.62 -2.45
CA TRP A 117 -0.03 -9.00 -1.52
C TRP A 117 -0.05 -10.52 -1.25
N ARG A 118 0.22 -11.34 -2.28
CA ARG A 118 0.36 -12.79 -2.11
C ARG A 118 1.61 -13.14 -1.34
N GLN A 119 2.72 -12.48 -1.67
CA GLN A 119 3.99 -12.67 -0.96
C GLN A 119 3.86 -12.33 0.53
N GLU A 120 3.11 -11.28 0.85
CA GLU A 120 2.81 -10.93 2.24
C GLU A 120 2.00 -12.03 2.94
N LEU A 121 0.93 -12.52 2.31
CA LEU A 121 0.12 -13.61 2.85
C LEU A 121 0.91 -14.92 3.02
N ASP A 122 1.81 -15.21 2.09
CA ASP A 122 2.62 -16.43 2.11
C ASP A 122 3.87 -16.30 2.99
N GLY A 123 4.17 -15.11 3.49
CA GLY A 123 5.39 -14.84 4.26
C GLY A 123 6.68 -14.88 3.43
N THR A 124 6.56 -14.66 2.11
CA THR A 124 7.69 -14.68 1.16
C THR A 124 8.07 -13.29 0.65
N LEU A 125 7.51 -12.24 1.26
CA LEU A 125 7.84 -10.87 0.88
C LEU A 125 9.35 -10.61 1.05
N PRO A 126 10.05 -10.04 0.05
CA PRO A 126 11.48 -9.75 0.18
C PRO A 126 11.78 -8.86 1.39
N ARG A 127 12.74 -9.27 2.20
CA ARG A 127 13.11 -8.56 3.43
C ARG A 127 14.05 -7.41 3.13
N ALA A 128 13.75 -6.25 3.68
CA ALA A 128 14.60 -5.08 3.55
C ALA A 128 16.03 -5.37 4.06
N GLY A 129 17.03 -5.03 3.24
CA GLY A 129 18.44 -5.26 3.55
C GLY A 129 18.92 -6.71 3.42
N VAL A 130 18.08 -7.62 2.94
CA VAL A 130 18.43 -9.04 2.71
C VAL A 130 18.15 -9.42 1.26
N GLU A 131 16.90 -9.65 0.89
CA GLU A 131 16.50 -9.95 -0.51
C GLU A 131 16.07 -8.68 -1.27
N ALA A 132 15.77 -7.60 -0.56
CA ALA A 132 15.43 -6.29 -1.09
C ALA A 132 16.46 -5.24 -0.64
N PRO A 133 16.53 -4.07 -1.29
CA PRO A 133 17.33 -2.96 -0.80
C PRO A 133 17.00 -2.60 0.65
N PRO A 134 17.94 -2.04 1.43
CA PRO A 134 17.66 -1.61 2.78
C PRO A 134 16.64 -0.47 2.79
N LEU A 135 15.87 -0.38 3.86
CA LEU A 135 15.07 0.81 4.15
C LEU A 135 15.97 2.03 4.41
N PRO A 136 15.48 3.25 4.14
CA PRO A 136 16.18 4.46 4.54
C PRO A 136 16.52 4.48 6.03
N ALA A 137 17.64 5.09 6.38
CA ALA A 137 18.09 5.18 7.78
C ALA A 137 17.03 5.81 8.67
N GLY A 138 16.76 5.18 9.82
CA GLY A 138 15.77 5.63 10.80
C GLY A 138 14.32 5.37 10.40
N ALA A 139 14.06 4.65 9.32
CA ALA A 139 12.71 4.28 8.92
C ALA A 139 12.07 3.32 9.92
N TRP A 140 10.75 3.35 9.96
CA TRP A 140 9.98 2.30 10.64
C TRP A 140 10.31 0.94 10.02
N PRO A 141 10.56 -0.10 10.81
CA PRO A 141 10.94 -1.38 10.27
C PRO A 141 9.83 -2.00 9.42
N GLN A 142 10.22 -2.76 8.40
CA GLN A 142 9.28 -3.58 7.64
C GLN A 142 8.56 -4.54 8.58
N SER A 143 7.24 -4.63 8.46
CA SER A 143 6.45 -5.59 9.23
C SER A 143 6.94 -7.03 8.95
N ALA A 144 7.27 -7.74 10.02
CA ALA A 144 7.67 -9.13 9.98
C ALA A 144 6.55 -10.08 10.48
N GLU A 145 5.35 -9.57 10.68
CA GLU A 145 4.23 -10.39 11.14
C GLU A 145 3.94 -11.48 10.10
N LYS A 146 3.96 -12.71 10.56
CA LYS A 146 3.53 -13.86 9.78
C LYS A 146 2.02 -14.03 9.93
N PRO A 147 1.36 -14.55 8.90
CA PRO A 147 -0.07 -14.88 9.00
C PRO A 147 -0.34 -15.89 10.08
#